data_d5c5f0ab1f173f7548194abb918a4093
#
_entry.id   d5c5f0ab1f173f7548194abb918a4093
#
_cell.length_a   1.000
_cell.length_b   1.000
_cell.length_c   1.000
_cell.angle_alpha   90.00
_cell.angle_beta   90.00
_cell.angle_gamma   90.00
#
_symmetry.space_group_name_H-M   'P 1'
#
loop_
_entity.id
_entity.type
_entity.pdbx_description
1 polymer ?
#
loop_
_entity_poly.entity_id
_entity_poly.type
_entity_poly.pdbx_seq_one_letter_code
_entity_poly.pdbx_strand_id
1 'polypeptide(L)'
;SRPKQPKYARNKNIVVIGGSGSGKTRFFVKPSVMQMNCSMVITDPKGTLIEECGKMLAKGPPKKDKNGNIMKDKSGKVVHEPYVIKVLNTINFSKSLHYNPFAYIRSEKDILKLVTTIIVNTKGEGEKASEDFWVKAEKLLYTALIAFIWYEGDEEEKNLNTLLDLLNESETREEDETYQNPVDMMFQELEERDPQHFAVRQYKKYKMAAGKTAKSILISCGARLAPFDIAELREIMSYDEMELDKIGDRKTALFLIMSDTDTTFNFVIAMLQSQLFNLLCDKADDEYGGRLPVHVRVIADEFANIGQIPQFDKLIATIRSREISASIILQSQSQL
;
A
#
# COMPACT_ATOMS: atom_id res chain seq x y z
N SER A 1 -14.49 -19.80 -13.83
CA SER A 1 -15.83 -19.28 -14.18
C SER A 1 -16.33 -18.33 -13.09
N ARG A 2 -16.96 -17.26 -13.48
CA ARG A 2 -17.56 -16.25 -12.58
C ARG A 2 -19.08 -16.51 -12.49
N PRO A 3 -19.57 -17.19 -11.44
CA PRO A 3 -21.00 -17.45 -11.31
C PRO A 3 -21.78 -16.14 -11.13
N LYS A 4 -22.99 -16.07 -11.68
CA LYS A 4 -23.86 -14.89 -11.59
C LYS A 4 -24.19 -14.53 -10.13
N GLN A 5 -24.37 -15.53 -9.27
CA GLN A 5 -24.66 -15.30 -7.86
C GLN A 5 -23.39 -15.47 -7.01
N PRO A 6 -23.01 -14.48 -6.18
CA PRO A 6 -21.79 -14.52 -5.36
C PRO A 6 -21.71 -15.72 -4.41
N LYS A 7 -22.86 -16.22 -3.92
CA LYS A 7 -22.92 -17.38 -3.01
C LYS A 7 -22.34 -18.65 -3.62
N TYR A 8 -22.30 -18.78 -4.94
CA TYR A 8 -21.71 -19.91 -5.64
C TYR A 8 -20.25 -19.68 -6.07
N ALA A 9 -19.69 -18.51 -5.78
CA ALA A 9 -18.28 -18.24 -6.06
C ALA A 9 -17.40 -19.11 -5.15
N ARG A 10 -16.53 -19.93 -5.77
CA ARG A 10 -15.53 -20.69 -5.03
C ARG A 10 -14.43 -19.76 -4.53
N ASN A 11 -13.81 -20.13 -3.40
CA ASN A 11 -12.60 -19.47 -2.95
C ASN A 11 -11.49 -19.71 -3.99
N LYS A 12 -10.84 -18.63 -4.41
CA LYS A 12 -9.74 -18.63 -5.38
C LYS A 12 -8.39 -18.34 -4.72
N ASN A 13 -8.38 -18.22 -3.38
CA ASN A 13 -7.14 -18.08 -2.64
C ASN A 13 -6.35 -19.38 -2.71
N ILE A 14 -5.05 -19.26 -2.93
CA ILE A 14 -4.13 -20.39 -3.13
C ILE A 14 -2.90 -20.15 -2.27
N VAL A 15 -2.41 -21.18 -1.63
CA VAL A 15 -1.09 -21.21 -0.99
C VAL A 15 -0.22 -22.18 -1.77
N VAL A 16 0.97 -21.73 -2.17
CA VAL A 16 1.98 -22.53 -2.85
C VAL A 16 3.23 -22.56 -1.98
N ILE A 17 3.62 -23.76 -1.57
CA ILE A 17 4.81 -23.96 -0.74
C ILE A 17 5.82 -24.79 -1.52
N GLY A 18 7.07 -24.34 -1.56
CA GLY A 18 8.14 -25.08 -2.21
C GLY A 18 9.49 -24.43 -1.98
N GLY A 19 10.51 -25.20 -1.71
CA GLY A 19 11.87 -24.73 -1.46
C GLY A 19 12.45 -23.87 -2.58
N SER A 20 13.60 -23.27 -2.34
CA SER A 20 14.32 -22.51 -3.38
C SER A 20 14.63 -23.43 -4.58
N GLY A 21 14.51 -22.90 -5.79
CA GLY A 21 14.75 -23.68 -7.02
C GLY A 21 13.64 -24.68 -7.39
N SER A 22 12.56 -24.85 -6.61
CA SER A 22 11.46 -25.78 -6.92
C SER A 22 10.62 -25.38 -8.14
N GLY A 23 10.89 -24.25 -8.75
CA GLY A 23 10.22 -23.79 -9.96
C GLY A 23 8.87 -23.11 -9.73
N LYS A 24 8.56 -22.63 -8.50
CA LYS A 24 7.31 -21.93 -8.16
C LYS A 24 6.98 -20.82 -9.16
N THR A 25 7.92 -19.93 -9.41
CA THR A 25 7.75 -18.84 -10.35
C THR A 25 7.53 -19.36 -11.78
N ARG A 26 8.31 -20.34 -12.22
CA ARG A 26 8.24 -20.89 -13.58
C ARG A 26 6.94 -21.68 -13.85
N PHE A 27 6.51 -22.51 -12.89
CA PHE A 27 5.40 -23.47 -13.13
C PHE A 27 4.07 -22.98 -12.56
N PHE A 28 4.06 -21.98 -11.69
CA PHE A 28 2.82 -21.45 -11.11
C PHE A 28 2.62 -19.96 -11.44
N VAL A 29 3.59 -19.09 -11.09
CA VAL A 29 3.40 -17.63 -11.24
C VAL A 29 3.28 -17.23 -12.71
N LYS A 30 4.26 -17.57 -13.55
CA LYS A 30 4.24 -17.22 -14.98
C LYS A 30 3.01 -17.77 -15.71
N PRO A 31 2.64 -19.06 -15.59
CA PRO A 31 1.40 -19.57 -16.21
C PRO A 31 0.15 -18.85 -15.70
N SER A 32 0.11 -18.44 -14.42
CA SER A 32 -1.01 -17.67 -13.87
C SER A 32 -1.12 -16.28 -14.50
N VAL A 33 0.00 -15.58 -14.69
CA VAL A 33 0.07 -14.28 -15.37
C VAL A 33 -0.32 -14.42 -16.85
N MET A 34 0.15 -15.46 -17.52
CA MET A 34 -0.11 -15.70 -18.94
C MET A 34 -1.58 -15.99 -19.26
N GLN A 35 -2.41 -16.36 -18.29
CA GLN A 35 -3.85 -16.53 -18.50
C GLN A 35 -4.58 -15.25 -18.88
N MET A 36 -4.07 -14.07 -18.52
CA MET A 36 -4.61 -12.75 -18.89
C MET A 36 -6.13 -12.61 -18.73
N ASN A 37 -6.70 -13.21 -17.68
CA ASN A 37 -8.14 -13.30 -17.48
C ASN A 37 -8.70 -12.35 -16.38
N CYS A 38 -7.84 -11.62 -15.70
CA CYS A 38 -8.17 -10.74 -14.56
C CYS A 38 -7.13 -9.63 -14.44
N SER A 39 -7.41 -8.61 -13.61
CA SER A 39 -6.36 -7.70 -13.14
C SER A 39 -5.41 -8.44 -12.20
N MET A 40 -4.15 -8.05 -12.20
CA MET A 40 -3.12 -8.72 -11.42
C MET A 40 -2.27 -7.73 -10.66
N VAL A 41 -1.98 -8.04 -9.40
CA VAL A 41 -0.96 -7.38 -8.57
C VAL A 41 0.09 -8.43 -8.27
N ILE A 42 1.31 -8.20 -8.74
CA ILE A 42 2.34 -9.24 -8.81
C ILE A 42 3.57 -8.75 -8.05
N THR A 43 3.97 -9.42 -6.98
CA THR A 43 5.31 -9.20 -6.47
C THR A 43 6.31 -9.89 -7.37
N ASP A 44 7.32 -9.16 -7.80
CA ASP A 44 8.32 -9.59 -8.77
C ASP A 44 9.72 -9.45 -8.18
N PRO A 45 10.19 -10.45 -7.42
CA PRO A 45 11.56 -10.47 -6.95
C PRO A 45 12.51 -10.39 -8.14
N LYS A 46 13.38 -9.38 -8.16
CA LYS A 46 14.37 -9.11 -9.23
C LYS A 46 13.84 -8.46 -10.51
N GLY A 47 12.54 -8.29 -10.72
CA GLY A 47 11.99 -7.67 -11.93
C GLY A 47 11.97 -8.57 -13.17
N THR A 48 12.16 -9.89 -13.00
CA THR A 48 12.20 -10.83 -14.14
C THR A 48 10.84 -11.10 -14.78
N LEU A 49 9.78 -11.04 -13.99
CA LEU A 49 8.41 -11.31 -14.49
C LEU A 49 7.94 -10.22 -15.46
N ILE A 50 8.21 -8.95 -15.14
CA ILE A 50 7.85 -7.86 -16.05
C ILE A 50 8.66 -7.90 -17.35
N GLU A 51 9.93 -8.26 -17.30
CA GLU A 51 10.76 -8.40 -18.49
C GLU A 51 10.22 -9.50 -19.42
N GLU A 52 9.81 -10.64 -18.87
CA GLU A 52 9.34 -11.78 -19.64
C GLU A 52 7.87 -11.65 -20.08
N CYS A 53 7.00 -11.09 -19.23
CA CYS A 53 5.55 -11.06 -19.47
C CYS A 53 5.01 -9.68 -19.87
N GLY A 54 5.74 -8.59 -19.63
CA GLY A 54 5.25 -7.22 -19.80
C GLY A 54 4.79 -6.93 -21.23
N LYS A 55 5.56 -7.30 -22.26
CA LYS A 55 5.18 -7.09 -23.67
C LYS A 55 3.91 -7.85 -24.07
N MET A 56 3.75 -9.07 -23.53
CA MET A 56 2.56 -9.89 -23.77
C MET A 56 1.33 -9.24 -23.14
N LEU A 57 1.43 -8.75 -21.91
CA LEU A 57 0.36 -8.05 -21.20
C LEU A 57 0.02 -6.71 -21.86
N ALA A 58 1.04 -5.94 -22.28
CA ALA A 58 0.83 -4.68 -23.00
C ALA A 58 0.08 -4.88 -24.34
N LYS A 59 0.31 -6.00 -25.01
CA LYS A 59 -0.49 -6.39 -26.19
C LYS A 59 -1.89 -6.86 -25.79
N GLY A 60 -2.00 -7.61 -24.70
CA GLY A 60 -3.22 -8.21 -24.18
C GLY A 60 -3.77 -9.40 -24.96
N PRO A 61 -4.79 -10.08 -24.41
CA PRO A 61 -5.45 -11.19 -25.08
C PRO A 61 -6.28 -10.74 -26.28
N PRO A 62 -6.60 -11.63 -27.21
CA PRO A 62 -7.58 -11.35 -28.27
C PRO A 62 -8.93 -10.96 -27.65
N LYS A 63 -9.46 -9.82 -28.09
CA LYS A 63 -10.78 -9.37 -27.67
C LYS A 63 -11.85 -10.28 -28.23
N LYS A 64 -12.82 -10.65 -27.39
CA LYS A 64 -13.94 -11.52 -27.76
C LYS A 64 -15.25 -10.76 -27.76
N ASP A 65 -16.15 -11.10 -28.67
CA ASP A 65 -17.52 -10.62 -28.67
C ASP A 65 -18.37 -11.29 -27.57
N LYS A 66 -19.67 -10.94 -27.51
CA LYS A 66 -20.61 -11.52 -26.53
C LYS A 66 -20.81 -13.03 -26.69
N ASN A 67 -20.51 -13.59 -27.86
CA ASN A 67 -20.63 -15.00 -28.20
C ASN A 67 -19.31 -15.76 -27.98
N GLY A 68 -18.23 -15.08 -27.61
CA GLY A 68 -16.92 -15.67 -27.39
C GLY A 68 -16.03 -15.75 -28.63
N ASN A 69 -16.46 -15.21 -29.79
CA ASN A 69 -15.67 -15.20 -31.01
C ASN A 69 -14.61 -14.09 -30.97
N ILE A 70 -13.44 -14.35 -31.57
CA ILE A 70 -12.36 -13.37 -31.66
C ILE A 70 -12.77 -12.22 -32.58
N MET A 71 -12.71 -11.00 -32.08
CA MET A 71 -12.99 -9.80 -32.85
C MET A 71 -11.84 -9.45 -33.78
N LYS A 72 -12.18 -9.08 -35.00
CA LYS A 72 -11.25 -8.58 -36.01
C LYS A 72 -11.65 -7.16 -36.42
N ASP A 73 -10.68 -6.35 -36.77
CA ASP A 73 -10.90 -5.01 -37.33
C ASP A 73 -11.31 -5.09 -38.84
N LYS A 74 -11.52 -3.92 -39.44
CA LYS A 74 -11.92 -3.81 -40.87
C LYS A 74 -10.89 -4.39 -41.85
N SER A 75 -9.64 -4.55 -41.42
CA SER A 75 -8.54 -5.13 -42.20
C SER A 75 -8.38 -6.65 -41.99
N GLY A 76 -9.22 -7.26 -41.14
CA GLY A 76 -9.15 -8.67 -40.76
C GLY A 76 -8.15 -8.99 -39.65
N LYS A 77 -7.47 -7.99 -39.08
CA LYS A 77 -6.50 -8.16 -37.99
C LYS A 77 -7.21 -8.35 -36.67
N VAL A 78 -6.67 -9.24 -35.84
CA VAL A 78 -7.21 -9.50 -34.50
C VAL A 78 -7.10 -8.27 -33.61
N VAL A 79 -8.22 -7.86 -33.00
CA VAL A 79 -8.27 -6.79 -32.01
C VAL A 79 -7.85 -7.38 -30.65
N HIS A 80 -6.96 -6.71 -29.95
CA HIS A 80 -6.47 -7.08 -28.63
C HIS A 80 -7.04 -6.17 -27.53
N GLU A 81 -7.07 -6.66 -26.30
CA GLU A 81 -7.48 -5.91 -25.12
C GLU A 81 -6.25 -5.72 -24.20
N PRO A 82 -5.49 -4.60 -24.37
CA PRO A 82 -4.26 -4.38 -23.64
C PRO A 82 -4.50 -4.20 -22.14
N TYR A 83 -3.51 -4.59 -21.34
CA TYR A 83 -3.47 -4.25 -19.93
C TYR A 83 -2.89 -2.85 -19.73
N VAL A 84 -3.39 -2.14 -18.75
CA VAL A 84 -2.67 -1.01 -18.16
C VAL A 84 -1.53 -1.59 -17.32
N ILE A 85 -0.29 -1.23 -17.62
CA ILE A 85 0.88 -1.70 -16.88
C ILE A 85 1.29 -0.61 -15.88
N LYS A 86 1.40 -1.00 -14.62
CA LYS A 86 1.89 -0.15 -13.53
C LYS A 86 3.09 -0.84 -12.88
N VAL A 87 4.05 -0.06 -12.41
CA VAL A 87 5.29 -0.58 -11.81
C VAL A 87 5.65 0.24 -10.59
N LEU A 88 5.76 -0.39 -9.43
CA LEU A 88 6.47 0.12 -8.28
C LEU A 88 7.79 -0.64 -8.17
N ASN A 89 8.92 0.05 -8.24
CA ASN A 89 10.23 -0.58 -8.23
C ASN A 89 11.06 -0.05 -7.07
N THR A 90 11.25 -0.87 -6.04
CA THR A 90 12.04 -0.53 -4.85
C THR A 90 13.52 -0.94 -4.96
N ILE A 91 13.92 -1.57 -6.08
CA ILE A 91 15.33 -1.87 -6.38
C ILE A 91 15.97 -0.71 -7.15
N ASN A 92 15.22 -0.13 -8.09
CA ASN A 92 15.66 0.99 -8.91
C ASN A 92 14.52 1.99 -9.05
N PHE A 93 14.54 3.01 -8.21
CA PHE A 93 13.49 4.04 -8.13
C PHE A 93 13.31 4.80 -9.45
N SER A 94 14.37 4.99 -10.25
CA SER A 94 14.25 5.67 -11.54
C SER A 94 13.38 4.94 -12.58
N LYS A 95 13.07 3.66 -12.33
CA LYS A 95 12.19 2.81 -13.14
C LYS A 95 10.81 2.59 -12.49
N SER A 96 10.50 3.35 -11.44
CA SER A 96 9.24 3.27 -10.73
C SER A 96 8.27 4.35 -11.20
N LEU A 97 6.98 4.06 -11.18
CA LEU A 97 5.94 5.07 -11.12
C LEU A 97 5.85 5.62 -9.70
N HIS A 98 5.29 6.81 -9.57
CA HIS A 98 5.06 7.46 -8.29
C HIS A 98 3.89 6.83 -7.55
N TYR A 99 4.07 6.68 -6.23
CA TYR A 99 3.04 6.19 -5.32
C TYR A 99 2.95 7.11 -4.11
N ASN A 100 1.85 7.81 -3.98
CA ASN A 100 1.58 8.66 -2.84
C ASN A 100 0.46 8.07 -1.98
N PRO A 101 0.75 7.61 -0.74
CA PRO A 101 -0.27 7.03 0.13
C PRO A 101 -1.38 8.01 0.53
N PHE A 102 -1.13 9.33 0.51
CA PHE A 102 -2.16 10.33 0.80
C PHE A 102 -3.27 10.37 -0.25
N ALA A 103 -2.98 10.04 -1.51
CA ALA A 103 -3.97 9.97 -2.57
C ALA A 103 -5.11 8.95 -2.28
N TYR A 104 -4.88 8.05 -1.33
CA TYR A 104 -5.81 6.97 -0.97
C TYR A 104 -6.44 7.14 0.42
N ILE A 105 -6.25 8.29 1.06
CA ILE A 105 -6.94 8.66 2.30
C ILE A 105 -8.29 9.29 1.94
N ARG A 106 -9.38 8.67 2.39
CA ARG A 106 -10.75 9.14 2.15
C ARG A 106 -11.48 9.46 3.45
N SER A 107 -10.90 9.04 4.58
CA SER A 107 -11.49 9.20 5.90
C SER A 107 -10.42 9.12 7.00
N GLU A 108 -10.78 9.57 8.20
CA GLU A 108 -9.96 9.41 9.41
C GLU A 108 -9.59 7.95 9.67
N LYS A 109 -10.45 7.00 9.29
CA LYS A 109 -10.16 5.56 9.41
C LYS A 109 -8.96 5.15 8.54
N ASP A 110 -8.83 5.74 7.36
CA ASP A 110 -7.72 5.43 6.44
C ASP A 110 -6.41 6.00 6.97
N ILE A 111 -6.45 7.18 7.63
CA ILE A 111 -5.31 7.75 8.37
C ILE A 111 -4.84 6.75 9.44
N LEU A 112 -5.74 6.24 10.27
CA LEU A 112 -5.40 5.28 11.32
C LEU A 112 -4.82 3.97 10.77
N LYS A 113 -5.33 3.50 9.62
CA LYS A 113 -4.80 2.31 8.93
C LYS A 113 -3.39 2.57 8.38
N LEU A 114 -3.18 3.73 7.73
CA LEU A 114 -1.88 4.13 7.21
C LEU A 114 -0.83 4.20 8.32
N VAL A 115 -1.13 4.93 9.40
CA VAL A 115 -0.26 5.03 10.58
C VAL A 115 0.06 3.66 11.16
N THR A 116 -0.93 2.78 11.28
CA THR A 116 -0.71 1.42 11.79
C THR A 116 0.23 0.65 10.88
N THR A 117 0.06 0.75 9.56
CA THR A 117 0.90 0.05 8.57
C THR A 117 2.34 0.57 8.60
N ILE A 118 2.54 1.88 8.70
CA ILE A 118 3.87 2.48 8.84
C ILE A 118 4.56 1.90 10.09
N ILE A 119 3.93 1.99 11.25
CA ILE A 119 4.55 1.57 12.53
C ILE A 119 4.88 0.08 12.53
N VAL A 120 3.98 -0.77 12.03
CA VAL A 120 4.19 -2.23 12.04
C VAL A 120 5.37 -2.63 11.14
N ASN A 121 5.58 -1.91 10.03
CA ASN A 121 6.60 -2.24 9.05
C ASN A 121 7.93 -1.50 9.22
N THR A 122 8.01 -0.55 10.15
CA THR A 122 9.24 0.21 10.44
C THR A 122 9.77 -0.07 11.85
N LYS A 123 9.37 -1.19 12.46
CA LYS A 123 9.92 -1.64 13.74
C LYS A 123 11.37 -2.08 13.57
N GLY A 124 12.22 -1.64 14.50
CA GLY A 124 13.58 -2.15 14.62
C GLY A 124 13.63 -3.63 15.03
N GLU A 125 14.70 -4.34 14.66
CA GLU A 125 14.92 -5.70 15.12
C GLU A 125 15.06 -5.72 16.66
N GLY A 126 14.25 -6.51 17.34
CA GLY A 126 14.31 -6.70 18.80
C GLY A 126 13.36 -5.86 19.64
N GLU A 127 12.52 -5.01 19.06
CA GLU A 127 11.45 -4.31 19.78
C GLU A 127 10.46 -5.29 20.43
N LYS A 128 10.48 -5.37 21.78
CA LYS A 128 9.59 -6.24 22.56
C LYS A 128 8.27 -5.54 22.93
N ALA A 129 7.28 -6.33 23.33
CA ALA A 129 5.94 -5.87 23.70
C ALA A 129 5.87 -4.88 24.92
N SER A 130 6.97 -4.62 25.63
CA SER A 130 7.04 -3.60 26.70
C SER A 130 6.96 -2.15 26.20
N GLU A 131 6.93 -1.97 24.88
CA GLU A 131 6.95 -0.67 24.18
C GLU A 131 5.56 -0.13 23.84
N ASP A 132 4.51 -0.68 24.44
CA ASP A 132 3.13 -0.29 24.13
C ASP A 132 2.86 1.22 24.33
N PHE A 133 3.51 1.84 25.32
CA PHE A 133 3.40 3.28 25.56
C PHE A 133 4.01 4.10 24.42
N TRP A 134 5.24 3.78 24.00
CA TRP A 134 5.96 4.50 22.94
C TRP A 134 5.23 4.41 21.61
N VAL A 135 4.85 3.19 21.23
CA VAL A 135 4.07 2.93 20.00
C VAL A 135 2.73 3.67 20.02
N LYS A 136 2.04 3.75 21.15
CA LYS A 136 0.80 4.52 21.28
C LYS A 136 1.03 6.03 21.13
N ALA A 137 2.10 6.55 21.70
CA ALA A 137 2.45 7.96 21.60
C ALA A 137 2.89 8.35 20.19
N GLU A 138 3.72 7.52 19.54
CA GLU A 138 4.08 7.67 18.13
C GLU A 138 2.84 7.68 17.22
N LYS A 139 1.89 6.75 17.45
CA LYS A 139 0.63 6.72 16.72
C LYS A 139 -0.17 8.01 16.85
N LEU A 140 -0.21 8.61 18.03
CA LEU A 140 -0.89 9.88 18.25
C LEU A 140 -0.25 10.99 17.43
N LEU A 141 1.08 11.12 17.47
CA LEU A 141 1.80 12.13 16.71
C LEU A 141 1.62 11.95 15.21
N TYR A 142 1.89 10.76 14.67
CA TYR A 142 1.69 10.50 13.24
C TYR A 142 0.24 10.74 12.80
N THR A 143 -0.74 10.32 13.62
CA THR A 143 -2.15 10.54 13.30
C THR A 143 -2.49 12.04 13.28
N ALA A 144 -1.94 12.81 14.22
CA ALA A 144 -2.14 14.25 14.27
C ALA A 144 -1.57 14.95 13.03
N LEU A 145 -0.29 14.67 12.72
CA LEU A 145 0.40 15.31 11.59
C LEU A 145 -0.20 14.91 10.24
N ILE A 146 -0.46 13.61 10.01
CA ILE A 146 -1.07 13.15 8.76
C ILE A 146 -2.48 13.72 8.60
N ALA A 147 -3.26 13.79 9.70
CA ALA A 147 -4.58 14.40 9.65
C ALA A 147 -4.50 15.90 9.35
N PHE A 148 -3.55 16.62 9.98
CA PHE A 148 -3.32 18.02 9.70
C PHE A 148 -3.02 18.25 8.20
N ILE A 149 -2.07 17.52 7.63
CA ILE A 149 -1.71 17.60 6.22
C ILE A 149 -2.92 17.29 5.31
N TRP A 150 -3.68 16.26 5.65
CA TRP A 150 -4.81 15.82 4.83
C TRP A 150 -5.97 16.81 4.80
N TYR A 151 -6.26 17.47 5.95
CA TYR A 151 -7.35 18.45 6.05
C TYR A 151 -6.95 19.85 5.62
N GLU A 152 -5.75 20.31 6.02
CA GLU A 152 -5.34 21.71 5.92
C GLU A 152 -4.32 21.97 4.80
N GLY A 153 -3.56 20.95 4.39
CA GLY A 153 -2.54 21.08 3.35
C GLY A 153 -3.13 21.24 1.94
N ASP A 154 -2.43 21.98 1.11
CA ASP A 154 -2.69 22.04 -0.32
C ASP A 154 -2.42 20.68 -0.99
N GLU A 155 -2.95 20.44 -2.19
CA GLU A 155 -2.82 19.14 -2.88
C GLU A 155 -1.35 18.71 -3.08
N GLU A 156 -0.44 19.67 -3.29
CA GLU A 156 0.99 19.43 -3.47
C GLU A 156 1.68 19.05 -2.15
N GLU A 157 1.11 19.45 -1.02
CA GLU A 157 1.62 19.16 0.33
C GLU A 157 1.13 17.82 0.88
N LYS A 158 0.08 17.25 0.31
CA LYS A 158 -0.50 15.97 0.77
C LYS A 158 0.39 14.79 0.39
N ASN A 159 1.53 14.68 1.06
CA ASN A 159 2.50 13.60 0.84
C ASN A 159 3.35 13.34 2.10
N LEU A 160 4.19 12.29 2.05
CA LEU A 160 5.06 11.92 3.17
C LEU A 160 6.25 12.89 3.34
N ASN A 161 6.63 13.66 2.33
CA ASN A 161 7.70 14.65 2.47
C ASN A 161 7.30 15.74 3.45
N THR A 162 6.06 16.24 3.33
CA THR A 162 5.49 17.21 4.28
C THR A 162 5.41 16.64 5.70
N LEU A 163 5.10 15.35 5.85
CA LEU A 163 5.13 14.71 7.17
C LEU A 163 6.54 14.74 7.79
N LEU A 164 7.58 14.46 7.00
CA LEU A 164 8.98 14.53 7.45
C LEU A 164 9.36 15.95 7.84
N ASP A 165 8.98 16.93 7.03
CA ASP A 165 9.27 18.33 7.28
C ASP A 165 8.59 18.80 8.58
N LEU A 166 7.32 18.46 8.81
CA LEU A 166 6.62 18.76 10.07
C LEU A 166 7.25 18.06 11.28
N LEU A 167 7.74 16.81 11.13
CA LEU A 167 8.45 16.13 12.21
C LEU A 167 9.76 16.83 12.56
N ASN A 168 10.50 17.31 11.56
CA ASN A 168 11.75 18.06 11.78
C ASN A 168 11.47 19.41 12.47
N GLU A 169 10.39 20.08 12.10
CA GLU A 169 9.96 21.36 12.72
C GLU A 169 9.32 21.18 14.12
N SER A 170 9.02 19.93 14.52
CA SER A 170 8.43 19.60 15.83
C SER A 170 9.46 19.56 16.96
N GLU A 171 10.60 20.24 16.83
CA GLU A 171 11.68 20.25 17.81
C GLU A 171 11.20 20.67 19.21
N THR A 172 11.64 19.98 20.25
CA THR A 172 11.30 20.27 21.65
C THR A 172 12.55 20.66 22.43
N ARG A 173 12.42 21.65 23.32
CA ARG A 173 13.50 22.07 24.25
C ARG A 173 13.26 21.46 25.63
N GLU A 174 14.25 20.72 26.15
CA GLU A 174 14.12 20.04 27.45
C GLU A 174 14.07 21.04 28.64
N GLU A 175 14.71 22.18 28.49
CA GLU A 175 14.91 23.17 29.55
C GLU A 175 13.81 24.25 29.58
N ASP A 176 12.95 24.29 28.57
CA ASP A 176 11.90 25.30 28.42
C ASP A 176 10.57 24.66 28.04
N GLU A 177 9.76 24.36 29.04
CA GLU A 177 8.41 23.78 28.83
C GLU A 177 7.42 24.75 28.18
N THR A 178 7.78 26.06 28.13
CA THR A 178 6.94 27.09 27.48
C THR A 178 7.29 27.33 26.02
N TYR A 179 8.35 26.67 25.54
CA TYR A 179 8.77 26.77 24.14
C TYR A 179 7.72 26.19 23.22
N GLN A 180 7.29 26.99 22.25
CA GLN A 180 6.41 26.58 21.17
C GLN A 180 7.20 26.51 19.87
N ASN A 181 7.22 25.34 19.25
CA ASN A 181 7.80 25.15 17.93
C ASN A 181 6.80 25.56 16.82
N PRO A 182 7.23 25.67 15.55
CA PRO A 182 6.33 26.06 14.45
C PRO A 182 5.08 25.17 14.34
N VAL A 183 5.20 23.86 14.57
CA VAL A 183 4.07 22.94 14.52
C VAL A 183 3.08 23.16 15.67
N ASP A 184 3.58 23.48 16.88
CA ASP A 184 2.72 23.87 17.99
C ASP A 184 1.85 25.08 17.64
N MET A 185 2.44 26.09 16.97
CA MET A 185 1.71 27.31 16.55
C MET A 185 0.65 26.98 15.49
N MET A 186 0.96 26.12 14.51
CA MET A 186 0.00 25.68 13.50
C MET A 186 -1.19 24.95 14.14
N PHE A 187 -0.94 24.07 15.10
CA PHE A 187 -2.02 23.36 15.81
C PHE A 187 -2.81 24.28 16.74
N GLN A 188 -2.19 25.28 17.33
CA GLN A 188 -2.88 26.28 18.14
C GLN A 188 -3.83 27.11 17.27
N GLU A 189 -3.40 27.59 16.11
CA GLU A 189 -4.24 28.32 15.17
C GLU A 189 -5.44 27.46 14.71
N LEU A 190 -5.20 26.18 14.40
CA LEU A 190 -6.28 25.27 14.05
C LEU A 190 -7.24 25.04 15.23
N GLU A 191 -6.73 24.94 16.46
CA GLU A 191 -7.55 24.79 17.67
C GLU A 191 -8.43 26.00 17.93
N GLU A 192 -7.92 27.21 17.74
CA GLU A 192 -8.69 28.44 17.87
C GLU A 192 -9.87 28.49 16.89
N ARG A 193 -9.66 27.94 15.69
CA ARG A 193 -10.67 27.86 14.62
C ARG A 193 -11.65 26.69 14.81
N ASP A 194 -11.17 25.53 15.17
CA ASP A 194 -11.98 24.31 15.43
C ASP A 194 -11.37 23.46 16.57
N PRO A 195 -11.80 23.70 17.82
CA PRO A 195 -11.33 22.94 18.99
C PRO A 195 -11.66 21.44 18.95
N GLN A 196 -12.61 21.02 18.11
CA GLN A 196 -13.03 19.62 17.98
C GLN A 196 -12.39 18.94 16.76
N HIS A 197 -11.54 19.62 16.02
CA HIS A 197 -10.87 19.08 14.86
C HIS A 197 -10.11 17.79 15.20
N PHE A 198 -10.22 16.78 14.33
CA PHE A 198 -9.64 15.45 14.59
C PHE A 198 -8.12 15.52 14.85
N ALA A 199 -7.38 16.27 14.02
CA ALA A 199 -5.93 16.45 14.18
C ALA A 199 -5.58 17.10 15.51
N VAL A 200 -6.30 18.16 15.92
CA VAL A 200 -6.10 18.86 17.21
C VAL A 200 -6.29 17.90 18.38
N ARG A 201 -7.36 17.10 18.35
CA ARG A 201 -7.62 16.12 19.43
C ARG A 201 -6.52 15.06 19.57
N GLN A 202 -5.91 14.64 18.46
CA GLN A 202 -4.78 13.69 18.50
C GLN A 202 -3.51 14.39 19.00
N TYR A 203 -3.25 15.60 18.53
CA TYR A 203 -2.08 16.39 18.94
C TYR A 203 -2.10 16.70 20.44
N LYS A 204 -3.22 17.14 20.97
CA LYS A 204 -3.39 17.38 22.41
C LYS A 204 -3.07 16.15 23.25
N LYS A 205 -3.50 14.96 22.82
CA LYS A 205 -3.17 13.71 23.53
C LYS A 205 -1.66 13.43 23.50
N TYR A 206 -1.00 13.69 22.36
CA TYR A 206 0.45 13.58 22.25
C TYR A 206 1.16 14.58 23.17
N LYS A 207 0.71 15.84 23.23
CA LYS A 207 1.28 16.91 24.06
C LYS A 207 1.10 16.69 25.57
N MET A 208 0.29 15.69 25.99
CA MET A 208 0.27 15.25 27.40
C MET A 208 1.59 14.62 27.83
N ALA A 209 2.40 14.15 26.89
CA ALA A 209 3.78 13.76 27.14
C ALA A 209 4.65 15.03 27.21
N ALA A 210 5.34 15.24 28.33
CA ALA A 210 6.13 16.46 28.56
C ALA A 210 7.64 16.20 28.49
N GLY A 211 8.40 17.24 28.19
CA GLY A 211 9.86 17.31 28.32
C GLY A 211 10.59 16.16 27.61
N LYS A 212 11.41 15.42 28.35
CA LYS A 212 12.23 14.31 27.83
C LYS A 212 11.44 13.22 27.13
N THR A 213 10.19 12.98 27.55
CA THR A 213 9.33 11.97 26.96
C THR A 213 8.91 12.40 25.55
N ALA A 214 8.49 13.64 25.35
CA ALA A 214 8.13 14.17 24.03
C ALA A 214 9.31 14.11 23.06
N LYS A 215 10.51 14.52 23.51
CA LYS A 215 11.74 14.42 22.71
C LYS A 215 12.06 12.99 22.30
N SER A 216 11.92 12.03 23.22
CA SER A 216 12.16 10.61 22.91
C SER A 216 11.16 10.07 21.89
N ILE A 217 9.88 10.48 21.94
CA ILE A 217 8.87 10.12 20.95
C ILE A 217 9.24 10.68 19.58
N LEU A 218 9.66 11.93 19.49
CA LEU A 218 10.09 12.57 18.23
C LEU A 218 11.30 11.84 17.62
N ILE A 219 12.31 11.52 18.43
CA ILE A 219 13.48 10.76 17.98
C ILE A 219 13.06 9.39 17.44
N SER A 220 12.14 8.70 18.12
CA SER A 220 11.63 7.41 17.68
C SER A 220 10.86 7.52 16.36
N CYS A 221 10.01 8.54 16.23
CA CYS A 221 9.31 8.80 14.96
C CYS A 221 10.29 9.10 13.81
N GLY A 222 11.27 9.97 14.02
CA GLY A 222 12.30 10.26 13.03
C GLY A 222 13.09 9.02 12.63
N ALA A 223 13.50 8.20 13.59
CA ALA A 223 14.24 6.96 13.30
C ALA A 223 13.43 5.96 12.45
N ARG A 224 12.11 5.84 12.68
CA ARG A 224 11.23 4.99 11.87
C ARG A 224 11.11 5.47 10.42
N LEU A 225 11.14 6.77 10.20
CA LEU A 225 11.02 7.37 8.86
C LEU A 225 12.39 7.65 8.20
N ALA A 226 13.51 7.31 8.84
CA ALA A 226 14.84 7.51 8.28
C ALA A 226 15.03 6.94 6.84
N PRO A 227 14.41 5.80 6.43
CA PRO A 227 14.48 5.36 5.05
C PRO A 227 13.92 6.38 4.03
N PHE A 228 13.02 7.27 4.45
CA PHE A 228 12.46 8.32 3.59
C PHE A 228 13.40 9.52 3.38
N ASP A 229 14.54 9.58 4.06
CA ASP A 229 15.57 10.59 3.79
C ASP A 229 16.29 10.36 2.46
N ILE A 230 16.09 9.19 1.84
CA ILE A 230 16.63 8.87 0.52
C ILE A 230 15.89 9.67 -0.54
N ALA A 231 16.61 10.54 -1.26
CA ALA A 231 16.04 11.48 -2.21
C ALA A 231 15.17 10.81 -3.29
N GLU A 232 15.60 9.67 -3.82
CA GLU A 232 14.87 8.92 -4.84
C GLU A 232 13.56 8.34 -4.29
N LEU A 233 13.52 7.92 -3.02
CA LEU A 233 12.29 7.46 -2.38
C LEU A 233 11.33 8.64 -2.12
N ARG A 234 11.84 9.76 -1.66
CA ARG A 234 11.04 11.00 -1.50
C ARG A 234 10.39 11.41 -2.82
N GLU A 235 11.13 11.34 -3.92
CA GLU A 235 10.63 11.68 -5.25
C GLU A 235 9.47 10.78 -5.65
N ILE A 236 9.62 9.46 -5.60
CA ILE A 236 8.56 8.54 -6.05
C ILE A 236 7.32 8.56 -5.14
N MET A 237 7.39 9.15 -3.94
CA MET A 237 6.28 9.27 -3.01
C MET A 237 5.67 10.68 -2.93
N SER A 238 6.09 11.59 -3.82
CA SER A 238 5.63 12.99 -3.83
C SER A 238 4.23 13.15 -4.43
N TYR A 239 3.87 12.37 -5.45
CA TYR A 239 2.55 12.37 -6.08
C TYR A 239 2.15 10.94 -6.50
N ASP A 240 0.96 10.73 -7.07
CA ASP A 240 0.46 9.40 -7.41
C ASP A 240 0.26 9.17 -8.90
N GLU A 241 0.76 8.04 -9.39
CA GLU A 241 0.52 7.51 -10.74
C GLU A 241 -0.07 6.09 -10.71
N MET A 242 -0.22 5.50 -9.50
CA MET A 242 -0.63 4.09 -9.39
C MET A 242 -2.10 3.87 -9.71
N GLU A 243 -2.98 4.83 -9.42
CA GLU A 243 -4.43 4.70 -9.62
C GLU A 243 -4.98 3.39 -9.04
N LEU A 244 -4.63 3.08 -7.78
CA LEU A 244 -4.98 1.80 -7.13
C LEU A 244 -6.49 1.53 -7.12
N ASP A 245 -7.28 2.59 -7.04
CA ASP A 245 -8.74 2.57 -7.07
C ASP A 245 -9.32 2.03 -8.39
N LYS A 246 -8.54 2.09 -9.48
CA LYS A 246 -9.01 1.67 -10.83
C LYS A 246 -8.62 0.24 -11.20
N ILE A 247 -7.87 -0.47 -10.36
CA ILE A 247 -7.41 -1.83 -10.67
C ILE A 247 -8.57 -2.82 -10.77
N GLY A 248 -9.68 -2.57 -10.06
CA GLY A 248 -10.91 -3.36 -10.13
C GLY A 248 -11.85 -3.01 -11.28
N ASP A 249 -11.61 -1.91 -12.00
CA ASP A 249 -12.49 -1.38 -13.06
C ASP A 249 -12.06 -1.84 -14.45
N ARG A 250 -10.77 -1.89 -14.68
CA ARG A 250 -10.15 -2.24 -15.97
C ARG A 250 -8.99 -3.20 -15.76
N LYS A 251 -8.69 -4.00 -16.79
CA LYS A 251 -7.55 -4.93 -16.73
C LYS A 251 -6.24 -4.18 -16.52
N THR A 252 -5.67 -4.34 -15.36
CA THR A 252 -4.41 -3.72 -14.94
C THR A 252 -3.45 -4.82 -14.46
N ALA A 253 -2.17 -4.68 -14.78
CA ALA A 253 -1.10 -5.47 -14.22
C ALA A 253 -0.15 -4.53 -13.47
N LEU A 254 -0.22 -4.59 -12.14
CA LEU A 254 0.67 -3.87 -11.24
C LEU A 254 1.81 -4.79 -10.83
N PHE A 255 3.03 -4.42 -11.19
CA PHE A 255 4.25 -5.11 -10.78
C PHE A 255 4.87 -4.38 -9.58
N LEU A 256 5.09 -5.13 -8.51
CA LEU A 256 5.77 -4.69 -7.30
C LEU A 256 7.16 -5.33 -7.28
N ILE A 257 8.13 -4.61 -7.83
CA ILE A 257 9.51 -5.10 -7.95
C ILE A 257 10.23 -4.81 -6.63
N MET A 258 10.72 -5.87 -6.00
CA MET A 258 11.35 -5.83 -4.69
C MET A 258 12.62 -6.68 -4.66
N SER A 259 13.55 -6.35 -3.77
CA SER A 259 14.74 -7.16 -3.57
C SER A 259 14.41 -8.47 -2.84
N ASP A 260 15.09 -9.54 -3.21
CA ASP A 260 15.06 -10.82 -2.49
C ASP A 260 16.12 -10.92 -1.37
N THR A 261 17.06 -9.98 -1.34
CA THR A 261 18.19 -9.96 -0.39
C THR A 261 18.16 -8.75 0.54
N ASP A 262 17.46 -7.68 0.18
CA ASP A 262 17.38 -6.44 0.95
C ASP A 262 15.91 -6.08 1.22
N THR A 263 15.54 -6.01 2.49
CA THR A 263 14.17 -5.73 2.94
C THR A 263 13.92 -4.28 3.31
N THR A 264 14.92 -3.40 3.18
CA THR A 264 14.90 -2.01 3.64
C THR A 264 13.65 -1.25 3.16
N PHE A 265 13.22 -1.45 1.91
CA PHE A 265 12.09 -0.74 1.32
C PHE A 265 10.80 -1.57 1.23
N ASN A 266 10.77 -2.75 1.81
CA ASN A 266 9.60 -3.64 1.71
C ASN A 266 8.36 -3.06 2.42
N PHE A 267 8.55 -2.15 3.37
CA PHE A 267 7.45 -1.41 4.00
C PHE A 267 6.62 -0.61 2.99
N VAL A 268 7.21 -0.12 1.89
CA VAL A 268 6.50 0.59 0.82
C VAL A 268 5.55 -0.37 0.11
N ILE A 269 6.00 -1.59 -0.16
CA ILE A 269 5.19 -2.65 -0.77
C ILE A 269 4.03 -3.05 0.15
N ALA A 270 4.31 -3.22 1.46
CA ALA A 270 3.28 -3.55 2.45
C ALA A 270 2.23 -2.44 2.57
N MET A 271 2.66 -1.19 2.56
CA MET A 271 1.79 -0.01 2.62
C MET A 271 0.88 0.06 1.40
N LEU A 272 1.42 -0.06 0.19
CA LEU A 272 0.64 -0.09 -1.04
C LEU A 272 -0.37 -1.23 -1.03
N GLN A 273 0.04 -2.46 -0.68
CA GLN A 273 -0.87 -3.61 -0.66
C GLN A 273 -1.97 -3.45 0.40
N SER A 274 -1.65 -2.92 1.58
CA SER A 274 -2.63 -2.65 2.63
C SER A 274 -3.70 -1.66 2.15
N GLN A 275 -3.29 -0.57 1.50
CA GLN A 275 -4.20 0.41 0.92
C GLN A 275 -5.02 -0.19 -0.22
N LEU A 276 -4.38 -0.90 -1.14
CA LEU A 276 -5.04 -1.55 -2.28
C LEU A 276 -6.19 -2.46 -1.84
N PHE A 277 -5.94 -3.36 -0.89
CA PHE A 277 -6.98 -4.27 -0.40
C PHE A 277 -8.16 -3.52 0.22
N ASN A 278 -7.90 -2.50 1.04
CA ASN A 278 -8.94 -1.68 1.65
C ASN A 278 -9.76 -0.94 0.58
N LEU A 279 -9.06 -0.26 -0.36
CA LEU A 279 -9.71 0.47 -1.47
C LEU A 279 -10.61 -0.42 -2.32
N LEU A 280 -10.11 -1.58 -2.71
CA LEU A 280 -10.86 -2.50 -3.56
C LEU A 280 -12.07 -3.11 -2.83
N CYS A 281 -11.94 -3.39 -1.52
CA CYS A 281 -13.06 -3.88 -0.72
C CYS A 281 -14.15 -2.83 -0.57
N ASP A 282 -13.78 -1.61 -0.17
CA ASP A 282 -14.70 -0.51 0.00
C ASP A 282 -15.38 -0.18 -1.33
N LYS A 283 -14.62 -0.08 -2.42
CA LYS A 283 -15.16 0.17 -3.76
C LYS A 283 -16.13 -0.91 -4.23
N ALA A 284 -15.81 -2.18 -3.97
CA ALA A 284 -16.72 -3.27 -4.29
C ALA A 284 -18.05 -3.14 -3.56
N ASP A 285 -18.01 -2.75 -2.27
CA ASP A 285 -19.21 -2.63 -1.44
C ASP A 285 -20.02 -1.37 -1.78
N ASP A 286 -19.34 -0.22 -1.88
CA ASP A 286 -20.01 1.09 -1.99
C ASP A 286 -20.45 1.41 -3.43
N GLU A 287 -19.63 1.06 -4.44
CA GLU A 287 -19.91 1.44 -5.84
C GLU A 287 -20.51 0.29 -6.66
N TYR A 288 -20.16 -0.97 -6.35
CA TYR A 288 -20.50 -2.12 -7.19
C TYR A 288 -21.40 -3.16 -6.51
N GLY A 289 -22.06 -2.80 -5.40
CA GLY A 289 -23.00 -3.69 -4.72
C GLY A 289 -22.37 -5.00 -4.24
N GLY A 290 -21.12 -4.95 -3.77
CA GLY A 290 -20.38 -6.05 -3.17
C GLY A 290 -19.48 -6.82 -4.15
N ARG A 291 -19.30 -6.35 -5.40
CA ARG A 291 -18.56 -7.16 -6.39
C ARG A 291 -17.88 -6.33 -7.49
N LEU A 292 -16.57 -6.31 -7.53
CA LEU A 292 -15.82 -5.62 -8.57
C LEU A 292 -16.16 -6.10 -9.98
N PRO A 293 -16.20 -5.19 -10.99
CA PRO A 293 -16.44 -5.54 -12.39
C PRO A 293 -15.33 -6.42 -12.97
N VAL A 294 -14.08 -6.20 -12.61
CA VAL A 294 -12.93 -7.01 -13.02
C VAL A 294 -12.38 -7.75 -11.80
N HIS A 295 -12.19 -9.08 -11.92
CA HIS A 295 -11.53 -9.85 -10.86
C HIS A 295 -10.10 -9.36 -10.66
N VAL A 296 -9.68 -9.18 -9.40
CA VAL A 296 -8.32 -8.80 -9.05
C VAL A 296 -7.62 -9.98 -8.37
N ARG A 297 -6.50 -10.42 -8.93
CA ARG A 297 -5.66 -11.47 -8.35
C ARG A 297 -4.36 -10.88 -7.85
N VAL A 298 -4.13 -10.99 -6.57
CA VAL A 298 -2.82 -10.69 -5.97
C VAL A 298 -1.98 -11.98 -6.02
N ILE A 299 -0.83 -11.91 -6.66
CA ILE A 299 0.15 -13.00 -6.78
C ILE A 299 1.37 -12.56 -5.99
N ALA A 300 1.45 -13.03 -4.76
CA ALA A 300 2.48 -12.64 -3.81
C ALA A 300 3.62 -13.68 -3.80
N ASP A 301 4.54 -13.54 -4.77
CA ASP A 301 5.78 -14.32 -4.78
C ASP A 301 6.71 -13.80 -3.67
N GLU A 302 7.37 -14.69 -2.95
CA GLU A 302 8.16 -14.38 -1.76
C GLU A 302 7.37 -13.60 -0.68
N PHE A 303 6.15 -14.06 -0.37
CA PHE A 303 5.20 -13.37 0.53
C PHE A 303 5.80 -13.00 1.89
N ALA A 304 6.68 -13.85 2.44
CA ALA A 304 7.34 -13.58 3.72
C ALA A 304 8.20 -12.30 3.72
N ASN A 305 8.63 -11.84 2.54
CA ASN A 305 9.48 -10.66 2.39
C ASN A 305 8.72 -9.37 2.14
N ILE A 306 7.39 -9.42 1.95
CA ILE A 306 6.59 -8.23 1.57
C ILE A 306 6.46 -7.23 2.74
N GLY A 307 6.68 -7.67 3.98
CA GLY A 307 6.32 -6.95 5.18
C GLY A 307 4.94 -7.37 5.70
N GLN A 308 4.45 -6.68 6.73
CA GLN A 308 3.20 -7.03 7.39
C GLN A 308 2.02 -6.23 6.82
N ILE A 309 1.01 -6.92 6.32
CA ILE A 309 -0.29 -6.33 5.97
C ILE A 309 -1.19 -6.48 7.20
N PRO A 310 -1.56 -5.37 7.90
CA PRO A 310 -2.36 -5.47 9.13
C PRO A 310 -3.68 -6.21 8.90
N GLN A 311 -4.00 -7.14 9.80
CA GLN A 311 -5.23 -7.95 9.76
C GLN A 311 -5.42 -8.76 8.45
N PHE A 312 -4.34 -9.19 7.83
CA PHE A 312 -4.38 -9.95 6.57
C PHE A 312 -5.17 -11.25 6.69
N ASP A 313 -5.13 -11.91 7.85
CA ASP A 313 -5.93 -13.10 8.18
C ASP A 313 -7.43 -12.87 8.03
N LYS A 314 -7.94 -11.76 8.55
CA LYS A 314 -9.36 -11.35 8.41
C LYS A 314 -9.69 -10.95 6.98
N LEU A 315 -8.80 -10.21 6.37
CA LEU A 315 -8.96 -9.70 5.01
C LEU A 315 -9.08 -10.88 4.01
N ILE A 316 -8.17 -11.85 4.04
CA ILE A 316 -8.17 -12.98 3.10
C ILE A 316 -9.43 -13.84 3.22
N ALA A 317 -10.06 -13.88 4.39
CA ALA A 317 -11.31 -14.59 4.60
C ALA A 317 -12.52 -13.91 3.91
N THR A 318 -12.46 -12.61 3.67
CA THR A 318 -13.61 -11.79 3.22
C THR A 318 -13.55 -11.36 1.75
N ILE A 319 -12.36 -11.29 1.14
CA ILE A 319 -12.15 -10.74 -0.21
C ILE A 319 -12.82 -11.54 -1.33
N ARG A 320 -13.13 -12.83 -1.11
CA ARG A 320 -13.71 -13.71 -2.12
C ARG A 320 -15.00 -13.17 -2.75
N SER A 321 -15.93 -12.67 -1.95
CA SER A 321 -17.23 -12.15 -2.43
C SER A 321 -17.04 -10.94 -3.34
N ARG A 322 -16.00 -10.16 -3.11
CA ARG A 322 -15.66 -8.90 -3.80
C ARG A 322 -14.91 -9.09 -5.11
N GLU A 323 -14.74 -10.33 -5.58
CA GLU A 323 -13.93 -10.68 -6.76
C GLU A 323 -12.44 -10.36 -6.59
N ILE A 324 -11.94 -10.52 -5.38
CA ILE A 324 -10.51 -10.42 -5.09
C ILE A 324 -10.01 -11.81 -4.65
N SER A 325 -8.80 -12.17 -5.03
CA SER A 325 -8.13 -13.39 -4.56
C SER A 325 -6.64 -13.17 -4.37
N ALA A 326 -6.05 -13.97 -3.48
CA ALA A 326 -4.62 -13.97 -3.23
C ALA A 326 -4.01 -15.35 -3.51
N SER A 327 -2.88 -15.35 -4.20
CA SER A 327 -2.00 -16.50 -4.36
C SER A 327 -0.73 -16.22 -3.56
N ILE A 328 -0.59 -16.87 -2.42
CA ILE A 328 0.52 -16.68 -1.48
C ILE A 328 1.56 -17.74 -1.78
N ILE A 329 2.78 -17.32 -2.08
CA ILE A 329 3.87 -18.22 -2.44
C ILE A 329 4.96 -18.13 -1.37
N LEU A 330 5.31 -19.27 -0.77
CA LEU A 330 6.22 -19.41 0.36
C LEU A 330 7.32 -20.40 0.05
N GLN A 331 8.47 -20.24 0.71
CA GLN A 331 9.57 -21.19 0.60
C GLN A 331 9.42 -22.38 1.56
N SER A 332 8.81 -22.16 2.71
CA SER A 332 8.56 -23.20 3.71
C SER A 332 7.23 -22.96 4.45
N GLN A 333 6.74 -23.99 5.11
CA GLN A 333 5.52 -23.90 5.92
C GLN A 333 5.72 -23.01 7.17
N SER A 334 6.95 -22.86 7.67
CA SER A 334 7.27 -22.00 8.82
C SER A 334 7.11 -20.50 8.52
N GLN A 335 6.87 -20.11 7.27
CA GLN A 335 6.61 -18.74 6.86
C GLN A 335 5.11 -18.38 6.87
N LEU A 336 4.24 -19.35 7.18
CA LEU A 336 2.81 -19.13 7.43
C LEU A 336 2.58 -18.55 8.82
#